data_ad6ce6aeaa19e35453a94dfba04fc78a
#
_entry.id   ad6ce6aeaa19e35453a94dfba04fc78a
#
_cell.length_a   1.000
_cell.length_b   1.000
_cell.length_c   1.000
_cell.angle_alpha   90.00
_cell.angle_beta   90.00
_cell.angle_gamma   90.00
#
_symmetry.space_group_name_H-M   'P 1'
#
loop_
_entity.id
_entity.type
_entity.pdbx_description
1 polymer ?
#
loop_
_entity_poly.entity_id
_entity_poly.type
_entity_poly.pdbx_seq_one_letter_code
_entity_poly.pdbx_strand_id
1 'polypeptide(L)'
;MDKITPEVRDLVNQYLEKLSDNNIHVEKALVFGSRARGGADNWSDIDIALVSRDFEGIRYKDKDKIRRITLSVSPMLSPLPFRAEDFSKNDPFVKHIVETGAEV
;
A
#
# COMPACT_ATOMS: atom_id res chain seq x y z
N MET A 1 10.36 -0.14 16.46
CA MET A 1 10.90 1.06 15.79
C MET A 1 10.27 1.20 14.42
N ASP A 2 9.82 2.40 14.07
CA ASP A 2 9.21 2.63 12.78
C ASP A 2 10.26 2.60 11.67
N LYS A 3 9.99 1.83 10.62
CA LYS A 3 10.86 1.73 9.45
C LYS A 3 10.60 2.84 8.45
N ILE A 4 9.47 3.54 8.59
CA ILE A 4 9.07 4.60 7.67
C ILE A 4 9.10 5.95 8.40
N THR A 5 9.31 7.01 7.61
CA THR A 5 9.37 8.37 8.19
C THR A 5 7.97 8.85 8.55
N PRO A 6 7.86 9.85 9.47
CA PRO A 6 6.57 10.44 9.76
C PRO A 6 5.88 11.02 8.53
N GLU A 7 6.64 11.58 7.60
CA GLU A 7 6.10 12.14 6.36
C GLU A 7 5.44 11.09 5.49
N VAL A 8 6.08 9.92 5.36
CA VAL A 8 5.50 8.79 4.61
C VAL A 8 4.26 8.27 5.31
N ARG A 9 4.32 8.15 6.64
CA ARG A 9 3.18 7.68 7.42
C ARG A 9 1.98 8.62 7.27
N ASP A 10 2.21 9.93 7.34
CA ASP A 10 1.13 10.92 7.17
C ASP A 10 0.54 10.84 5.77
N LEU A 11 1.38 10.70 4.75
CA LEU A 11 0.93 10.58 3.38
C LEU A 11 0.07 9.33 3.18
N VAL A 12 0.50 8.22 3.74
CA VAL A 12 -0.24 6.96 3.65
C VAL A 12 -1.57 7.07 4.39
N ASN A 13 -1.60 7.71 5.56
CA ASN A 13 -2.85 7.91 6.29
C ASN A 13 -3.84 8.76 5.50
N GLN A 14 -3.38 9.81 4.83
CA GLN A 14 -4.22 10.62 3.95
C GLN A 14 -4.78 9.78 2.80
N TYR A 15 -3.95 8.92 2.24
CA TYR A 15 -4.33 8.04 1.16
C TYR A 15 -5.42 7.05 1.60
N LEU A 16 -5.22 6.41 2.75
CA LEU A 16 -6.19 5.46 3.30
C LEU A 16 -7.53 6.14 3.59
N GLU A 17 -7.49 7.37 4.09
CA GLU A 17 -8.70 8.14 4.35
C GLU A 17 -9.45 8.45 3.06
N LYS A 18 -8.74 8.86 2.01
CA LYS A 18 -9.38 9.11 0.71
C LYS A 18 -9.94 7.84 0.08
N LEU A 19 -9.25 6.72 0.23
CA LEU A 19 -9.77 5.44 -0.24
C LEU A 19 -11.09 5.11 0.47
N SER A 20 -11.11 5.29 1.79
CA SER A 20 -12.32 5.06 2.59
C SER A 20 -13.46 5.97 2.16
N ASP A 21 -13.18 7.24 1.88
CA ASP A 21 -14.18 8.20 1.40
C ASP A 21 -14.79 7.78 0.05
N ASN A 22 -14.07 6.95 -0.70
CA ASN A 22 -14.51 6.43 -2.00
C ASN A 22 -14.94 4.97 -1.92
N ASN A 23 -15.31 4.52 -0.73
CA ASN A 23 -15.85 3.17 -0.47
C ASN A 23 -14.84 2.04 -0.68
N ILE A 24 -13.56 2.34 -0.59
CA ILE A 24 -12.50 1.32 -0.58
C ILE A 24 -11.99 1.21 0.85
N HIS A 25 -12.44 0.19 1.56
CA HIS A 25 -12.13 0.01 2.98
C HIS A 25 -10.92 -0.89 3.13
N VAL A 26 -9.76 -0.29 3.36
CA VAL A 26 -8.49 -1.02 3.49
C VAL A 26 -8.40 -1.62 4.88
N GLU A 27 -8.28 -2.95 4.94
CA GLU A 27 -8.18 -3.69 6.20
C GLU A 27 -6.75 -3.70 6.73
N LYS A 28 -5.78 -3.68 5.83
CA LYS A 28 -4.36 -3.73 6.18
C LYS A 28 -3.57 -3.02 5.09
N ALA A 29 -2.60 -2.21 5.50
CA ALA A 29 -1.70 -1.51 4.59
C ALA A 29 -0.26 -1.66 5.09
N LEU A 30 0.64 -2.05 4.19
CA LEU A 30 2.06 -2.22 4.52
C LEU A 30 2.91 -1.49 3.48
N VAL A 31 3.78 -0.61 3.95
CA VAL A 31 4.81 -0.02 3.10
C VAL A 31 5.96 -1.01 3.01
N PHE A 32 6.43 -1.29 1.80
CA PHE A 32 7.51 -2.24 1.60
C PHE A 32 8.51 -1.70 0.58
N GLY A 33 9.50 -2.48 0.23
CA GLY A 33 10.53 -2.05 -0.70
C GLY A 33 11.51 -1.08 -0.05
N SER A 34 12.08 -0.17 -0.86
CA SER A 34 13.17 0.71 -0.41
C SER A 34 12.75 1.64 0.72
N ARG A 35 11.51 2.14 0.71
CA ARG A 35 11.02 3.04 1.77
C ARG A 35 10.96 2.36 3.14
N ALA A 36 10.67 1.08 3.16
CA ALA A 36 10.58 0.32 4.40
C ALA A 36 11.97 -0.07 4.92
N ARG A 37 12.99 -0.09 4.06
CA ARG A 37 14.35 -0.46 4.46
C ARG A 37 15.16 0.70 5.00
N GLY A 38 14.63 1.93 4.92
CA GLY A 38 15.24 3.08 5.52
C GLY A 38 16.44 3.68 4.78
N GLY A 39 16.71 3.21 3.56
CA GLY A 39 17.83 3.72 2.78
C GLY A 39 17.43 4.52 1.56
N ALA A 40 16.14 4.74 1.37
CA ALA A 40 15.63 5.39 0.18
C ALA A 40 15.78 6.91 0.25
N ASP A 41 16.00 7.53 -0.90
CA ASP A 41 15.98 8.99 -0.99
C ASP A 41 14.53 9.47 -1.16
N ASN A 42 14.38 10.82 -1.21
CA ASN A 42 13.04 11.42 -1.29
C ASN A 42 12.37 11.22 -2.65
N TRP A 43 13.07 10.67 -3.61
CA TRP A 43 12.58 10.46 -4.97
C TRP A 43 12.12 9.03 -5.23
N SER A 44 12.33 8.14 -4.26
CA SER A 44 11.93 6.73 -4.40
C SER A 44 10.44 6.58 -4.30
N ASP A 45 9.87 5.69 -5.10
CA ASP A 45 8.45 5.33 -5.02
C ASP A 45 8.12 4.75 -3.65
N ILE A 46 6.89 4.94 -3.24
CA ILE A 46 6.36 4.37 -2.01
C ILE A 46 5.54 3.15 -2.38
N ASP A 47 6.15 1.97 -2.27
CA ASP A 47 5.46 0.72 -2.53
C ASP A 47 4.58 0.40 -1.34
N ILE A 48 3.28 0.24 -1.58
CA ILE A 48 2.32 -0.02 -0.52
C ILE A 48 1.37 -1.15 -0.90
N ALA A 49 1.34 -2.19 -0.07
CA ALA A 49 0.37 -3.28 -0.22
C ALA A 49 -0.92 -2.85 0.47
N LEU A 50 -2.02 -2.95 -0.25
CA LEU A 50 -3.35 -2.61 0.25
C LEU A 50 -4.20 -3.87 0.24
N VAL A 51 -4.73 -4.24 1.40
CA VAL A 51 -5.59 -5.43 1.53
C VAL A 51 -7.00 -4.97 1.80
N SER A 52 -7.93 -5.36 0.93
CA SER A 52 -9.34 -4.97 1.07
C SER A 52 -10.24 -5.99 0.40
N ARG A 53 -11.40 -6.24 1.03
CA ARG A 53 -12.44 -7.06 0.41
C ARG A 53 -13.19 -6.32 -0.70
N ASP A 54 -12.93 -5.02 -0.85
CA ASP A 54 -13.53 -4.22 -1.93
C ASP A 54 -12.77 -4.38 -3.25
N PHE A 55 -11.65 -5.09 -3.24
CA PHE A 55 -10.90 -5.45 -4.45
C PHE A 55 -11.43 -6.76 -5.04
N GLU A 56 -11.29 -6.90 -6.36
CA GLU A 56 -11.76 -8.08 -7.09
C GLU A 56 -10.73 -9.20 -7.16
N GLY A 57 -9.46 -8.89 -6.89
CA GLY A 57 -8.36 -9.84 -7.03
C GLY A 57 -7.76 -9.86 -8.43
N ILE A 58 -8.17 -8.97 -9.29
CA ILE A 58 -7.62 -8.81 -10.64
C ILE A 58 -6.82 -7.52 -10.63
N ARG A 59 -5.49 -7.64 -10.60
CA ARG A 59 -4.60 -6.54 -10.30
C ARG A 59 -4.81 -5.29 -11.16
N TYR A 60 -4.90 -5.45 -12.47
CA TYR A 60 -5.05 -4.29 -13.33
C TYR A 60 -6.39 -3.58 -13.15
N LYS A 61 -7.45 -4.34 -12.84
CA LYS A 61 -8.77 -3.76 -12.57
C LYS A 61 -8.78 -3.04 -11.23
N ASP A 62 -8.18 -3.63 -10.22
CA ASP A 62 -8.12 -3.04 -8.90
C ASP A 62 -7.26 -1.78 -8.91
N LYS A 63 -6.14 -1.79 -9.63
CA LYS A 63 -5.31 -0.60 -9.80
C LYS A 63 -6.06 0.52 -10.52
N ASP A 64 -6.82 0.18 -11.56
CA ASP A 64 -7.63 1.16 -12.28
C ASP A 64 -8.68 1.79 -11.37
N LYS A 65 -9.31 0.98 -10.53
CA LYS A 65 -10.34 1.42 -9.59
C LYS A 65 -9.83 2.54 -8.67
N ILE A 66 -8.57 2.47 -8.27
CA ILE A 66 -7.99 3.41 -7.30
C ILE A 66 -7.05 4.44 -7.93
N ARG A 67 -6.85 4.41 -9.24
CA ARG A 67 -5.85 5.26 -9.92
C ARG A 67 -6.04 6.75 -9.64
N ARG A 68 -7.26 7.26 -9.79
CA ARG A 68 -7.52 8.68 -9.57
C ARG A 68 -7.26 9.08 -8.13
N ILE A 69 -7.66 8.23 -7.20
CA ILE A 69 -7.46 8.49 -5.78
C ILE A 69 -5.97 8.54 -5.48
N THR A 70 -5.23 7.57 -5.99
CA THR A 70 -3.78 7.48 -5.80
C THR A 70 -3.09 8.74 -6.31
N LEU A 71 -3.37 9.14 -7.54
CA LEU A 71 -2.74 10.32 -8.15
C LEU A 71 -3.14 11.61 -7.46
N SER A 72 -4.35 11.67 -6.89
CA SER A 72 -4.80 12.88 -6.18
C SER A 72 -4.03 13.09 -4.88
N VAL A 73 -3.42 12.04 -4.32
CA VAL A 73 -2.63 12.14 -3.09
C VAL A 73 -1.16 12.36 -3.43
N SER A 74 -0.58 11.50 -4.25
CA SER A 74 0.82 11.64 -4.65
C SER A 74 1.16 10.75 -5.84
N PRO A 75 1.94 11.26 -6.80
CA PRO A 75 2.42 10.43 -7.91
C PRO A 75 3.48 9.43 -7.48
N MET A 76 4.01 9.56 -6.26
CA MET A 76 5.02 8.64 -5.74
C MET A 76 4.42 7.35 -5.18
N LEU A 77 3.12 7.32 -4.92
CA LEU A 77 2.46 6.13 -4.41
C LEU A 77 2.38 5.05 -5.49
N SER A 78 2.86 3.86 -5.15
CA SER A 78 2.83 2.69 -6.02
C SER A 78 2.06 1.59 -5.30
N PRO A 79 0.71 1.58 -5.43
CA PRO A 79 -0.11 0.64 -4.71
C PRO A 79 -0.13 -0.74 -5.36
N LEU A 80 -0.20 -1.76 -4.51
CA LEU A 80 -0.33 -3.14 -4.91
C LEU A 80 -1.57 -3.70 -4.20
N PRO A 81 -2.72 -3.76 -4.86
CA PRO A 81 -3.96 -4.20 -4.23
C PRO A 81 -4.07 -5.73 -4.14
N PHE A 82 -4.60 -6.19 -3.02
CA PHE A 82 -4.86 -7.60 -2.76
C PHE A 82 -6.26 -7.75 -2.15
N ARG A 83 -6.98 -8.82 -2.53
CA ARG A 83 -8.11 -9.25 -1.71
C ARG A 83 -7.56 -9.85 -0.42
N ALA A 84 -8.37 -9.83 0.66
CA ALA A 84 -7.96 -10.41 1.92
C ALA A 84 -7.53 -11.87 1.77
N GLU A 85 -8.27 -12.65 0.99
CA GLU A 85 -8.00 -14.07 0.76
C GLU A 85 -6.73 -14.33 -0.06
N ASP A 86 -6.27 -13.34 -0.81
CA ASP A 86 -5.05 -13.44 -1.62
C ASP A 86 -3.80 -13.01 -0.87
N PHE A 87 -3.96 -12.34 0.27
CA PHE A 87 -2.84 -11.85 1.05
C PHE A 87 -2.44 -12.91 2.08
N SER A 88 -1.81 -13.99 1.58
CA SER A 88 -1.48 -15.15 2.39
C SER A 88 0.03 -15.37 2.43
N LYS A 89 0.55 -15.73 3.60
CA LYS A 89 1.98 -16.07 3.78
C LYS A 89 2.40 -17.31 3.00
N ASN A 90 1.46 -18.06 2.44
CA ASN A 90 1.78 -19.16 1.53
C ASN A 90 2.35 -18.66 0.21
N ASP A 91 2.07 -17.41 -0.15
CA ASP A 91 2.69 -16.76 -1.30
C ASP A 91 4.03 -16.18 -0.85
N PRO A 92 5.16 -16.56 -1.47
CA PRO A 92 6.48 -16.07 -1.07
C PRO A 92 6.61 -14.55 -1.14
N PHE A 93 5.95 -13.90 -2.11
CA PHE A 93 5.99 -12.45 -2.24
C PHE A 93 5.26 -11.76 -1.08
N VAL A 94 4.07 -12.26 -0.72
CA VAL A 94 3.32 -11.75 0.43
C VAL A 94 4.11 -11.95 1.72
N LYS A 95 4.72 -13.13 1.87
CA LYS A 95 5.58 -13.40 3.02
C LYS A 95 6.70 -12.39 3.13
N HIS A 96 7.35 -12.07 2.01
CA HIS A 96 8.41 -11.07 1.96
C HIS A 96 7.91 -9.68 2.41
N ILE A 97 6.74 -9.27 1.91
CA ILE A 97 6.14 -8.00 2.29
C ILE A 97 5.87 -7.95 3.79
N VAL A 98 5.30 -9.02 4.35
CA VAL A 98 4.96 -9.06 5.77
C VAL A 98 6.21 -9.03 6.64
N GLU A 99 7.26 -9.74 6.25
CA GLU A 99 8.48 -9.85 7.04
C GLU A 99 9.34 -8.57 6.97
N THR A 100 9.35 -7.88 5.83
CA THR A 100 10.25 -6.74 5.62
C THR A 100 9.53 -5.40 5.60
N GLY A 101 8.21 -5.38 5.45
CA GLY A 101 7.44 -4.16 5.38
C GLY A 101 7.10 -3.57 6.74
N ALA A 102 6.54 -2.38 6.70
CA ALA A 102 6.06 -1.68 7.87
C ALA A 102 4.56 -1.47 7.75
N GLU A 103 3.81 -1.99 8.71
CA GLU A 103 2.35 -1.81 8.73
C GLU A 103 2.00 -0.39 9.20
N VAL A 104 1.05 0.18 8.51
CA VAL A 104 0.55 1.53 8.83
C VAL A 104 -0.80 1.44 9.53
#